data_9bd2e655544ad33189af8cc73b6897f9
#
_entry.id   9bd2e655544ad33189af8cc73b6897f9
#
_cell.length_a   1.000
_cell.length_b   1.000
_cell.length_c   1.000
_cell.angle_alpha   90.00
_cell.angle_beta   90.00
_cell.angle_gamma   90.00
#
_symmetry.space_group_name_H-M   'P 1'
#
loop_
_entity.id
_entity.type
_entity.pdbx_description
1 polymer ?
#
loop_
_entity_poly.entity_id
_entity_poly.type
_entity_poly.pdbx_seq_one_letter_code
_entity_poly.pdbx_strand_id
1 'polypeptide(L)'
;MRSYRSVAGLAAAMLAITSMTQFSTVWAEDTANTYQMNISVNLNGEKKSISPYIYGINEYGDAKNLKDVTAGSMRQGGNRYTGYNWETNYSNAGSDWHNSSDTNIADDTDGAGYAAKRLSESCTKYNIPYKLTTLQMAGYVSADKAGAVADSEAAP
;
A
#
# COMPACT_ATOMS: atom_id res chain seq x y z
N MET A 1 61.06 39.06 1.72
CA MET A 1 59.94 38.28 2.27
C MET A 1 59.13 37.72 1.11
N ARG A 2 59.38 36.51 0.68
CA ARG A 2 58.58 35.83 -0.38
C ARG A 2 57.58 34.91 0.25
N SER A 3 56.36 35.00 -0.19
CA SER A 3 55.15 34.54 0.44
C SER A 3 55.03 33.00 0.51
N TYR A 4 54.86 32.51 1.69
CA TYR A 4 54.46 31.10 1.97
C TYR A 4 52.97 30.84 1.73
N ARG A 5 52.25 31.78 1.10
CA ARG A 5 50.79 31.65 0.88
C ARG A 5 50.38 30.70 -0.24
N SER A 6 51.28 30.44 -1.18
CA SER A 6 50.94 29.59 -2.33
C SER A 6 51.10 28.10 -2.07
N VAL A 7 51.91 27.69 -1.09
CA VAL A 7 52.15 26.29 -0.75
C VAL A 7 51.00 25.70 0.13
N ALA A 8 50.45 26.53 1.03
CA ALA A 8 49.34 26.14 1.87
C ALA A 8 48.04 25.93 1.07
N GLY A 9 47.81 26.67 0.00
CA GLY A 9 46.63 26.53 -0.87
C GLY A 9 46.68 25.25 -1.70
N LEU A 10 47.84 24.83 -2.20
CA LEU A 10 48.00 23.59 -2.94
C LEU A 10 47.87 22.33 -2.04
N ALA A 11 48.35 22.40 -0.81
CA ALA A 11 48.23 21.30 0.14
C ALA A 11 46.77 21.10 0.57
N ALA A 12 45.99 22.16 0.77
CA ALA A 12 44.57 22.09 1.10
C ALA A 12 43.73 21.56 -0.08
N ALA A 13 44.07 21.91 -1.32
CA ALA A 13 43.40 21.41 -2.50
C ALA A 13 43.66 19.92 -2.74
N MET A 14 44.88 19.42 -2.48
CA MET A 14 45.18 17.98 -2.58
C MET A 14 44.53 17.17 -1.45
N LEU A 15 44.40 17.71 -0.24
CA LEU A 15 43.68 17.01 0.83
C LEU A 15 42.17 16.93 0.55
N ALA A 16 41.57 17.93 -0.09
CA ALA A 16 40.16 17.89 -0.47
C ALA A 16 39.86 16.87 -1.60
N ILE A 17 40.81 16.65 -2.52
CA ILE A 17 40.64 15.69 -3.61
C ILE A 17 40.83 14.25 -3.10
N THR A 18 41.72 14.02 -2.13
CA THR A 18 41.91 12.68 -1.55
C THR A 18 40.79 12.27 -0.61
N SER A 19 40.03 13.22 -0.02
CA SER A 19 38.90 12.88 0.82
C SER A 19 37.61 12.55 0.04
N MET A 20 37.55 12.88 -1.25
CA MET A 20 36.41 12.54 -2.11
C MET A 20 36.50 11.15 -2.76
N THR A 21 37.62 10.46 -2.65
CA THR A 21 37.79 9.14 -3.29
C THR A 21 37.59 7.94 -2.35
N GLN A 22 37.11 8.18 -1.13
CA GLN A 22 36.79 7.08 -0.20
C GLN A 22 35.29 6.91 0.05
N PHE A 23 34.46 7.11 -0.96
CA PHE A 23 33.23 6.36 -1.00
C PHE A 23 33.54 4.99 -1.62
N SER A 24 34.13 4.12 -0.82
CA SER A 24 34.06 2.69 -1.10
C SER A 24 32.58 2.33 -0.98
N THR A 25 31.91 2.26 -2.11
CA THR A 25 30.68 1.49 -2.21
C THR A 25 31.03 0.07 -1.83
N VAL A 26 30.72 -0.32 -0.61
CA VAL A 26 30.70 -1.73 -0.23
C VAL A 26 29.52 -2.32 -0.97
N TRP A 27 29.79 -2.76 -2.19
CA TRP A 27 28.92 -3.72 -2.83
C TRP A 27 29.12 -5.02 -2.04
N ALA A 28 28.08 -5.47 -1.35
CA ALA A 28 28.05 -6.85 -0.94
C ALA A 28 28.18 -7.66 -2.23
N GLU A 29 29.30 -8.34 -2.41
CA GLU A 29 29.40 -9.41 -3.41
C GLU A 29 28.41 -10.48 -2.94
N ASP A 30 27.17 -10.36 -3.41
CA ASP A 30 26.24 -11.45 -3.37
C ASP A 30 26.78 -12.51 -4.33
N THR A 31 27.34 -13.58 -3.79
CA THR A 31 27.76 -14.76 -4.55
C THR A 31 26.56 -15.55 -5.06
N ALA A 32 25.36 -14.94 -5.05
CA ALA A 32 24.20 -15.53 -5.68
C ALA A 32 24.45 -15.68 -7.18
N ASN A 33 24.15 -16.85 -7.71
CA ASN A 33 24.19 -17.14 -9.12
C ASN A 33 23.43 -16.06 -9.90
N THR A 34 24.14 -15.18 -10.58
CA THR A 34 23.54 -14.18 -11.46
C THR A 34 23.00 -14.87 -12.70
N TYR A 35 21.68 -14.96 -12.79
CA TYR A 35 21.02 -15.42 -14.00
C TYR A 35 20.89 -14.23 -14.96
N GLN A 36 21.43 -14.38 -16.15
CA GLN A 36 21.24 -13.39 -17.22
C GLN A 36 19.87 -13.63 -17.87
N MET A 37 18.98 -12.66 -17.73
CA MET A 37 17.68 -12.68 -18.40
C MET A 37 17.68 -11.63 -19.51
N ASN A 38 17.43 -12.05 -20.74
CA ASN A 38 17.24 -11.15 -21.88
C ASN A 38 15.73 -10.95 -22.11
N ILE A 39 15.25 -9.73 -21.92
CA ILE A 39 13.86 -9.37 -22.18
C ILE A 39 13.83 -8.53 -23.47
N SER A 40 13.09 -9.00 -24.47
CA SER A 40 12.85 -8.26 -25.70
C SER A 40 11.38 -7.88 -25.82
N VAL A 41 11.10 -6.58 -25.97
CA VAL A 41 9.74 -6.05 -26.14
C VAL A 41 9.56 -5.56 -27.56
N ASN A 42 8.70 -6.21 -28.32
CA ASN A 42 8.37 -5.80 -29.68
C ASN A 42 7.18 -4.84 -29.67
N LEU A 43 7.45 -3.55 -29.74
CA LEU A 43 6.42 -2.49 -29.74
C LEU A 43 5.60 -2.44 -31.04
N ASN A 44 6.06 -3.09 -32.11
CA ASN A 44 5.37 -3.17 -33.41
C ASN A 44 4.56 -4.45 -33.60
N GLY A 45 4.56 -5.34 -32.59
CA GLY A 45 3.76 -6.55 -32.60
C GLY A 45 2.25 -6.30 -32.52
N GLU A 46 1.48 -7.36 -32.65
CA GLU A 46 0.03 -7.30 -32.50
C GLU A 46 -0.35 -6.75 -31.12
N LYS A 47 -1.20 -5.73 -31.11
CA LYS A 47 -1.71 -5.09 -29.87
C LYS A 47 -3.12 -5.60 -29.58
N LYS A 48 -3.32 -6.09 -28.36
CA LYS A 48 -4.65 -6.44 -27.86
C LYS A 48 -5.11 -5.40 -26.86
N SER A 49 -6.38 -5.04 -26.96
CA SER A 49 -6.99 -4.15 -25.99
C SER A 49 -7.01 -4.78 -24.62
N ILE A 50 -6.56 -4.06 -23.61
CA ILE A 50 -6.65 -4.45 -22.21
C ILE A 50 -7.89 -3.78 -21.62
N SER A 51 -8.69 -4.55 -20.87
CA SER A 51 -9.85 -3.97 -20.19
C SER A 51 -9.42 -2.85 -19.24
N PRO A 52 -10.07 -1.69 -19.26
CA PRO A 52 -9.76 -0.60 -18.33
C PRO A 52 -10.01 -0.98 -16.88
N TYR A 53 -10.82 -2.00 -16.63
CA TYR A 53 -11.13 -2.49 -15.28
C TYR A 53 -9.98 -3.23 -14.59
N ILE A 54 -8.93 -3.59 -15.32
CA ILE A 54 -7.73 -4.20 -14.72
C ILE A 54 -6.95 -3.19 -13.88
N TYR A 55 -7.08 -1.91 -14.17
CA TYR A 55 -6.41 -0.84 -13.43
C TYR A 55 -7.32 -0.38 -12.30
N GLY A 56 -7.23 -1.05 -11.18
CA GLY A 56 -8.05 -0.80 -10.00
C GLY A 56 -7.23 -0.33 -8.81
N ILE A 57 -7.95 0.20 -7.83
CA ILE A 57 -7.40 0.64 -6.54
C ILE A 57 -8.21 0.03 -5.40
N ASN A 58 -7.56 -0.10 -4.23
CA ASN A 58 -8.30 -0.38 -3.01
C ASN A 58 -8.96 0.92 -2.50
N GLU A 59 -10.15 0.78 -1.90
CA GLU A 59 -10.73 1.85 -1.11
C GLU A 59 -9.93 2.01 0.18
N TYR A 60 -9.43 3.21 0.40
CA TYR A 60 -8.91 3.65 1.69
C TYR A 60 -9.78 4.80 2.14
N GLY A 61 -10.36 4.72 3.34
CA GLY A 61 -11.40 5.59 3.89
C GLY A 61 -11.35 7.08 3.53
N ASP A 62 -10.20 7.71 3.55
CA ASP A 62 -10.02 9.10 3.12
C ASP A 62 -9.19 9.17 1.84
N ALA A 63 -9.88 9.09 0.73
CA ALA A 63 -9.29 9.17 -0.60
C ALA A 63 -8.90 10.61 -1.01
N LYS A 64 -8.21 11.34 -0.14
CA LYS A 64 -7.79 12.73 -0.40
C LYS A 64 -6.93 12.86 -1.67
N ASN A 65 -6.31 11.78 -2.09
CA ASN A 65 -5.39 11.73 -3.23
C ASN A 65 -5.99 11.09 -4.50
N LEU A 66 -7.26 10.68 -4.50
CA LEU A 66 -7.86 10.02 -5.66
C LEU A 66 -8.27 10.96 -6.79
N LYS A 67 -8.32 12.26 -6.56
CA LYS A 67 -8.67 13.24 -7.59
C LYS A 67 -7.76 13.21 -8.82
N ASP A 68 -6.53 12.73 -8.65
CA ASP A 68 -5.52 12.67 -9.70
C ASP A 68 -5.29 11.24 -10.22
N VAL A 69 -6.09 10.27 -9.75
CA VAL A 69 -5.97 8.87 -10.13
C VAL A 69 -7.10 8.46 -11.06
N THR A 70 -6.76 8.06 -12.27
CA THR A 70 -7.71 7.42 -13.18
C THR A 70 -7.73 5.93 -12.91
N ALA A 71 -8.75 5.46 -12.18
CA ALA A 71 -8.95 4.04 -11.92
C ALA A 71 -10.19 3.52 -12.64
N GLY A 72 -10.07 2.33 -13.23
CA GLY A 72 -11.19 1.63 -13.87
C GLY A 72 -12.08 0.91 -12.87
N SER A 73 -11.55 0.58 -11.69
CA SER A 73 -12.27 -0.12 -10.65
C SER A 73 -11.79 0.29 -9.24
N MET A 74 -12.67 0.15 -8.26
CA MET A 74 -12.34 0.29 -6.85
C MET A 74 -12.82 -0.94 -6.09
N ARG A 75 -11.95 -1.48 -5.26
CA ARG A 75 -12.23 -2.65 -4.45
C ARG A 75 -12.28 -2.30 -2.98
N GLN A 76 -13.28 -2.84 -2.32
CA GLN A 76 -13.37 -2.92 -0.88
C GLN A 76 -13.11 -4.37 -0.45
N GLY A 77 -12.16 -4.59 0.43
CA GLY A 77 -11.78 -5.93 0.85
C GLY A 77 -10.47 -5.93 1.65
N GLY A 78 -10.01 -7.10 1.98
CA GLY A 78 -8.89 -7.33 2.87
C GLY A 78 -9.34 -7.97 4.17
N ASN A 79 -8.41 -8.22 5.07
CA ASN A 79 -8.63 -9.02 6.27
C ASN A 79 -9.81 -8.51 7.12
N ARG A 80 -9.87 -7.23 7.38
CA ARG A 80 -10.95 -6.63 8.19
C ARG A 80 -12.36 -6.81 7.62
N TYR A 81 -12.48 -6.95 6.29
CA TYR A 81 -13.77 -7.19 5.66
C TYR A 81 -14.24 -8.63 5.78
N THR A 82 -13.35 -9.56 6.09
CA THR A 82 -13.73 -10.97 6.28
C THR A 82 -14.67 -11.15 7.49
N GLY A 83 -14.38 -10.43 8.57
CA GLY A 83 -15.21 -10.46 9.79
C GLY A 83 -16.11 -9.23 9.96
N TYR A 84 -16.30 -8.43 8.91
CA TYR A 84 -17.12 -7.22 9.00
C TYR A 84 -18.60 -7.54 9.23
N ASN A 85 -19.20 -6.92 10.24
CA ASN A 85 -20.60 -6.97 10.54
C ASN A 85 -21.33 -5.80 9.89
N TRP A 86 -22.10 -6.05 8.87
CA TRP A 86 -22.80 -5.00 8.13
C TRP A 86 -23.94 -4.33 8.93
N GLU A 87 -24.45 -4.96 9.98
CA GLU A 87 -25.51 -4.40 10.81
C GLU A 87 -24.97 -3.36 11.81
N THR A 88 -23.83 -3.67 12.43
CA THR A 88 -23.22 -2.85 13.49
C THR A 88 -22.01 -2.05 13.01
N ASN A 89 -21.52 -2.32 11.81
CA ASN A 89 -20.28 -1.79 11.25
C ASN A 89 -18.98 -2.22 11.96
N TYR A 90 -19.04 -3.13 12.90
CA TYR A 90 -17.84 -3.65 13.56
C TYR A 90 -17.01 -4.49 12.60
N SER A 91 -15.70 -4.43 12.75
CA SER A 91 -14.74 -5.17 11.96
C SER A 91 -13.75 -5.91 12.85
N ASN A 92 -13.09 -6.93 12.29
CA ASN A 92 -12.06 -7.66 13.01
C ASN A 92 -10.77 -7.71 12.17
N ALA A 93 -9.65 -7.43 12.81
CA ALA A 93 -8.34 -7.40 12.17
C ALA A 93 -7.79 -8.77 11.80
N GLY A 94 -8.39 -9.84 12.32
CA GLY A 94 -7.85 -11.19 12.22
C GLY A 94 -6.49 -11.31 12.89
N SER A 95 -5.76 -12.35 12.53
CA SER A 95 -4.42 -12.63 13.06
C SER A 95 -3.39 -11.53 12.76
N ASP A 96 -3.63 -10.66 11.78
CA ASP A 96 -2.72 -9.58 11.44
C ASP A 96 -2.54 -8.56 12.58
N TRP A 97 -3.55 -8.41 13.43
CA TRP A 97 -3.51 -7.50 14.57
C TRP A 97 -4.30 -8.04 15.76
N HIS A 98 -3.77 -9.10 16.40
CA HIS A 98 -4.27 -9.65 17.67
C HIS A 98 -5.79 -9.95 17.67
N ASN A 99 -6.34 -10.33 16.55
CA ASN A 99 -7.77 -10.60 16.37
C ASN A 99 -8.68 -9.47 16.89
N SER A 100 -8.19 -8.24 16.80
CA SER A 100 -8.84 -7.06 17.37
C SER A 100 -10.14 -6.74 16.66
N SER A 101 -11.21 -6.63 17.43
CA SER A 101 -12.52 -6.10 17.00
C SER A 101 -12.59 -4.59 17.25
N ASP A 102 -13.03 -3.84 16.25
CA ASP A 102 -13.08 -2.37 16.31
C ASP A 102 -14.04 -1.75 15.27
N THR A 103 -14.05 -0.43 15.21
CA THR A 103 -14.79 0.39 14.24
C THR A 103 -13.90 0.97 13.13
N ASN A 104 -12.81 0.31 12.79
CA ASN A 104 -11.83 0.83 11.82
C ASN A 104 -12.38 1.02 10.40
N ILE A 105 -13.35 0.22 10.00
CA ILE A 105 -13.98 0.32 8.67
C ILE A 105 -15.04 1.41 8.65
N ALA A 106 -15.90 1.46 9.66
CA ALA A 106 -17.00 2.41 9.77
C ALA A 106 -17.34 2.61 11.26
N ASP A 107 -17.89 3.76 11.58
CA ASP A 107 -18.28 4.08 12.96
C ASP A 107 -19.57 3.34 13.33
N ASP A 108 -19.73 3.00 14.62
CA ASP A 108 -20.96 2.36 15.14
C ASP A 108 -22.18 3.29 15.13
N THR A 109 -21.96 4.58 14.93
CA THR A 109 -23.03 5.58 14.70
C THR A 109 -23.47 5.65 13.25
N ASP A 110 -22.72 5.06 12.32
CA ASP A 110 -23.10 4.95 10.92
C ASP A 110 -24.23 3.92 10.75
N GLY A 111 -25.10 4.15 9.79
CA GLY A 111 -26.19 3.21 9.50
C GLY A 111 -25.68 1.87 8.97
N ALA A 112 -26.49 0.83 9.11
CA ALA A 112 -26.18 -0.51 8.63
C ALA A 112 -25.74 -0.51 7.15
N GLY A 113 -24.71 -1.28 6.82
CA GLY A 113 -24.16 -1.37 5.47
C GLY A 113 -23.34 -0.15 5.03
N TYR A 114 -22.94 0.70 5.95
CA TYR A 114 -22.23 1.95 5.64
C TYR A 114 -21.00 1.73 4.78
N ALA A 115 -20.24 0.67 5.00
CA ALA A 115 -19.05 0.40 4.19
C ALA A 115 -19.38 0.27 2.68
N ALA A 116 -20.41 -0.48 2.33
CA ALA A 116 -20.83 -0.63 0.95
C ALA A 116 -21.38 0.68 0.35
N LYS A 117 -22.14 1.44 1.16
CA LYS A 117 -22.62 2.77 0.79
C LYS A 117 -21.46 3.71 0.50
N ARG A 118 -20.47 3.78 1.39
CA ARG A 118 -19.26 4.61 1.24
C ARG A 118 -18.49 4.28 -0.04
N LEU A 119 -18.28 2.98 -0.34
CA LEU A 119 -17.67 2.56 -1.61
C LEU A 119 -18.43 3.13 -2.82
N SER A 120 -19.76 2.99 -2.79
CA SER A 120 -20.60 3.46 -3.89
C SER A 120 -20.53 4.98 -4.08
N GLU A 121 -20.55 5.73 -2.99
CA GLU A 121 -20.42 7.19 -2.99
C GLU A 121 -19.04 7.63 -3.49
N SER A 122 -17.97 6.98 -3.02
CA SER A 122 -16.60 7.24 -3.47
C SER A 122 -16.44 6.98 -4.96
N CYS A 123 -16.92 5.86 -5.46
CA CYS A 123 -16.87 5.56 -6.89
C CYS A 123 -17.62 6.59 -7.72
N THR A 124 -18.77 7.05 -7.26
CA THR A 124 -19.55 8.10 -7.93
C THR A 124 -18.79 9.42 -7.92
N LYS A 125 -18.25 9.81 -6.77
CA LYS A 125 -17.49 11.05 -6.60
C LYS A 125 -16.27 11.13 -7.51
N TYR A 126 -15.57 10.01 -7.71
CA TYR A 126 -14.33 9.96 -8.50
C TYR A 126 -14.52 9.40 -9.91
N ASN A 127 -15.75 9.21 -10.37
CA ASN A 127 -16.08 8.65 -11.67
C ASN A 127 -15.44 7.28 -11.93
N ILE A 128 -15.39 6.42 -10.92
CA ILE A 128 -14.87 5.06 -11.04
C ILE A 128 -16.02 4.12 -11.42
N PRO A 129 -16.00 3.54 -12.63
CA PRO A 129 -17.18 2.84 -13.15
C PRO A 129 -17.44 1.48 -12.49
N TYR A 130 -16.41 0.83 -11.98
CA TYR A 130 -16.52 -0.53 -11.46
C TYR A 130 -16.25 -0.59 -9.96
N LYS A 131 -17.12 -1.30 -9.24
CA LYS A 131 -17.10 -1.42 -7.78
C LYS A 131 -17.07 -2.89 -7.39
N LEU A 132 -16.19 -3.25 -6.46
CA LEU A 132 -16.15 -4.59 -5.86
C LEU A 132 -16.21 -4.44 -4.35
N THR A 133 -17.18 -5.11 -3.73
CA THR A 133 -17.25 -5.21 -2.26
C THR A 133 -17.19 -6.66 -1.82
N THR A 134 -16.72 -6.88 -0.61
CA THR A 134 -16.72 -8.18 0.04
C THR A 134 -18.04 -8.36 0.76
N LEU A 135 -18.72 -9.48 0.49
CA LEU A 135 -19.86 -9.93 1.27
C LEU A 135 -19.39 -11.08 2.17
N GLN A 136 -19.67 -10.97 3.46
CA GLN A 136 -19.29 -11.99 4.43
C GLN A 136 -20.18 -13.21 4.27
N MET A 137 -19.54 -14.36 4.07
CA MET A 137 -20.21 -15.65 3.99
C MET A 137 -19.72 -16.61 5.09
N ALA A 138 -18.90 -16.11 6.03
CA ALA A 138 -18.49 -16.84 7.20
C ALA A 138 -19.71 -17.05 8.14
N GLY A 139 -19.67 -18.10 8.95
CA GLY A 139 -20.73 -18.38 9.92
C GLY A 139 -20.77 -17.40 11.10
N TYR A 140 -19.83 -16.46 11.17
CA TYR A 140 -19.69 -15.46 12.23
C TYR A 140 -19.06 -14.19 11.70
N VAL A 141 -19.35 -13.09 12.37
CA VAL A 141 -18.83 -11.75 12.12
C VAL A 141 -18.49 -11.08 13.46
N SER A 142 -17.84 -9.95 13.41
CA SER A 142 -17.51 -9.17 14.63
C SER A 142 -18.79 -8.78 15.39
N ALA A 143 -18.86 -9.16 16.65
CA ALA A 143 -20.01 -8.89 17.49
C ALA A 143 -19.90 -7.59 18.27
N ASP A 144 -18.67 -7.10 18.49
CA ASP A 144 -18.37 -5.95 19.32
C ASP A 144 -17.15 -5.17 18.80
N LYS A 145 -16.69 -4.20 19.57
CA LYS A 145 -15.49 -3.39 19.35
C LYS A 145 -14.53 -3.47 20.55
N ALA A 146 -14.51 -4.60 21.23
CA ALA A 146 -13.78 -4.78 22.49
C ALA A 146 -12.26 -4.79 22.38
N GLY A 147 -11.73 -4.76 21.16
CA GLY A 147 -10.29 -4.74 20.92
C GLY A 147 -9.69 -6.15 20.74
N ALA A 148 -8.44 -6.30 21.16
CA ALA A 148 -7.67 -7.54 20.98
C ALA A 148 -8.20 -8.67 21.88
N VAL A 149 -8.19 -9.88 21.34
CA VAL A 149 -8.47 -11.11 22.07
C VAL A 149 -7.35 -12.12 21.90
N ALA A 150 -7.24 -13.07 22.81
CA ALA A 150 -6.27 -14.16 22.67
C ALA A 150 -6.63 -15.07 21.47
N ASP A 151 -5.61 -15.68 20.87
CA ASP A 151 -5.81 -16.58 19.72
C ASP A 151 -6.75 -17.74 20.04
N SER A 152 -6.77 -18.17 21.30
CA SER A 152 -7.69 -19.24 21.77
C SER A 152 -9.17 -18.79 21.85
N GLU A 153 -9.43 -17.50 21.81
CA GLU A 153 -10.77 -16.89 21.87
C GLU A 153 -11.20 -16.32 20.53
N ALA A 154 -10.25 -16.31 19.56
CA ALA A 154 -10.54 -15.89 18.21
C ALA A 154 -11.47 -16.86 17.51
N ALA A 155 -12.30 -16.34 16.63
CA ALA A 155 -13.10 -17.18 15.75
C ALA A 155 -12.19 -18.02 14.84
N PRO A 156 -12.53 -19.28 14.59
CA PRO A 156 -11.72 -20.18 13.77
C PRO A 156 -11.65 -19.76 12.29
#